data_36bc3dbbac6c6468dd873236082997d5
#
_entry.id   36bc3dbbac6c6468dd873236082997d5
#
_cell.length_a   1.000
_cell.length_b   1.000
_cell.length_c   1.000
_cell.angle_alpha   90.00
_cell.angle_beta   90.00
_cell.angle_gamma   90.00
#
_symmetry.space_group_name_H-M   'P 1'
#
loop_
_entity.id
_entity.type
_entity.pdbx_description
1 polymer ?
#
loop_
_entity_poly.entity_id
_entity_poly.type
_entity_poly.pdbx_seq_one_letter_code
_entity_poly.pdbx_strand_id
1 'polypeptide(L)'
;METTGTTIYPTPLNPAKSPPPFPIGALPPTIRDMVNYVAETTQVYPDMPAAVALAALSVCLQGKAKVYFSEHWAEELNLYILICAPPGERKSAVFSAMTKPITHYVAEYNENHLLDVQTYRNTRKQLEYKLHKAIEKDEPVEKVKEIQQEINDLPPVTEMKLITTDVTAEALAGIMSENDEAMGILSPEGGIFDVISGMYSSSVTNLNIFLSGYDGEPVKIDRKYGSVALHRPLLTFGICAQPQVLNSVINNPQFTGKGLTQRFLFCIPDSMI
;
A
#
# COMPACT_ATOMS: atom_id res chain seq x y z
N MET A 1 17.25 -11.31 -46.35
CA MET A 1 16.53 -11.81 -45.15
C MET A 1 15.53 -10.73 -44.76
N GLU A 2 14.28 -10.92 -45.19
CA GLU A 2 13.20 -10.00 -44.84
C GLU A 2 12.71 -10.36 -43.43
N THR A 3 12.91 -9.47 -42.48
CA THR A 3 12.31 -9.55 -41.16
C THR A 3 10.86 -9.10 -41.29
N THR A 4 9.93 -10.06 -41.42
CA THR A 4 8.50 -9.78 -41.28
C THR A 4 8.20 -9.39 -39.87
N GLY A 5 8.28 -8.08 -39.58
CA GLY A 5 7.81 -7.51 -38.33
C GLY A 5 6.31 -7.67 -38.24
N THR A 6 5.84 -8.52 -37.33
CA THR A 6 4.42 -8.62 -37.00
C THR A 6 4.00 -7.33 -36.33
N THR A 7 3.30 -6.45 -37.04
CA THR A 7 2.72 -5.24 -36.45
C THR A 7 1.62 -5.67 -35.50
N ILE A 8 1.87 -5.55 -34.21
CA ILE A 8 0.85 -5.81 -33.17
C ILE A 8 -0.08 -4.58 -33.12
N TYR A 9 -1.25 -4.71 -33.70
CA TYR A 9 -2.31 -3.70 -33.53
C TYR A 9 -2.94 -3.84 -32.14
N PRO A 10 -3.20 -2.72 -31.43
CA PRO A 10 -3.93 -2.77 -30.19
C PRO A 10 -5.30 -3.41 -30.40
N THR A 11 -5.63 -4.42 -29.59
CA THR A 11 -6.94 -5.07 -29.64
C THR A 11 -8.00 -4.05 -29.20
N PRO A 12 -9.06 -3.81 -30.00
CA PRO A 12 -10.14 -2.95 -29.59
C PRO A 12 -10.76 -3.44 -28.28
N LEU A 13 -11.01 -2.53 -27.33
CA LEU A 13 -11.76 -2.84 -26.12
C LEU A 13 -13.20 -3.21 -26.54
N ASN A 14 -13.47 -4.51 -26.62
CA ASN A 14 -14.81 -5.02 -26.93
C ASN A 14 -15.55 -5.35 -25.63
N PRO A 15 -16.57 -4.58 -25.23
CA PRO A 15 -17.31 -4.79 -23.98
C PRO A 15 -18.08 -6.13 -23.92
N ALA A 16 -18.17 -6.86 -25.02
CA ALA A 16 -18.89 -8.13 -25.11
C ALA A 16 -18.01 -9.37 -24.89
N LYS A 17 -16.71 -9.24 -24.71
CA LYS A 17 -15.83 -10.37 -24.41
C LYS A 17 -15.50 -10.39 -22.93
N SER A 18 -15.76 -11.53 -22.28
CA SER A 18 -15.23 -11.78 -20.93
C SER A 18 -13.72 -11.59 -20.93
N PRO A 19 -13.14 -10.95 -19.91
CA PRO A 19 -11.71 -10.83 -19.79
C PRO A 19 -11.06 -12.23 -19.80
N PRO A 20 -9.85 -12.37 -20.35
CA PRO A 20 -9.17 -13.66 -20.31
C PRO A 20 -8.86 -14.03 -18.84
N PRO A 21 -8.83 -15.33 -18.50
CA PRO A 21 -8.45 -15.78 -17.18
C PRO A 21 -7.01 -15.34 -16.87
N PHE A 22 -6.69 -15.19 -15.59
CA PHE A 22 -5.35 -14.83 -15.15
C PHE A 22 -4.33 -15.87 -15.66
N PRO A 23 -3.19 -15.46 -16.24
CA PRO A 23 -2.20 -16.38 -16.79
C PRO A 23 -1.36 -17.04 -15.67
N ILE A 24 -1.93 -17.96 -14.92
CA ILE A 24 -1.31 -18.64 -13.75
C ILE A 24 0.06 -19.23 -14.10
N GLY A 25 0.22 -19.74 -15.33
CA GLY A 25 1.49 -20.30 -15.81
C GLY A 25 2.65 -19.29 -15.87
N ALA A 26 2.36 -18.00 -15.88
CA ALA A 26 3.38 -16.95 -15.85
C ALA A 26 3.97 -16.69 -14.44
N LEU A 27 3.31 -17.17 -13.39
CA LEU A 27 3.78 -17.02 -12.03
C LEU A 27 4.99 -17.93 -11.76
N PRO A 28 5.97 -17.48 -10.95
CA PRO A 28 7.02 -18.35 -10.44
C PRO A 28 6.44 -19.61 -9.77
N PRO A 29 7.10 -20.76 -9.86
CA PRO A 29 6.55 -22.03 -9.39
C PRO A 29 5.98 -21.99 -7.97
N THR A 30 6.75 -21.47 -7.00
CA THR A 30 6.31 -21.37 -5.59
C THR A 30 5.03 -20.53 -5.42
N ILE A 31 4.93 -19.41 -6.13
CA ILE A 31 3.75 -18.54 -6.06
C ILE A 31 2.58 -19.20 -6.76
N ARG A 32 2.80 -19.80 -7.92
CA ARG A 32 1.78 -20.54 -8.66
C ARG A 32 1.19 -21.69 -7.83
N ASP A 33 2.05 -22.45 -7.18
CA ASP A 33 1.63 -23.58 -6.35
C ASP A 33 0.81 -23.11 -5.14
N MET A 34 1.21 -22.00 -4.51
CA MET A 34 0.42 -21.37 -3.44
C MET A 34 -0.93 -20.85 -3.93
N VAL A 35 -0.97 -20.20 -5.10
CA VAL A 35 -2.21 -19.71 -5.71
C VAL A 35 -3.18 -20.87 -5.99
N ASN A 36 -2.68 -21.95 -6.60
CA ASN A 36 -3.49 -23.14 -6.88
C ASN A 36 -3.99 -23.81 -5.60
N TYR A 37 -3.13 -23.95 -4.59
CA TYR A 37 -3.49 -24.51 -3.29
C TYR A 37 -4.60 -23.69 -2.60
N VAL A 38 -4.46 -22.36 -2.58
CA VAL A 38 -5.49 -21.48 -1.98
C VAL A 38 -6.77 -21.52 -2.78
N ALA A 39 -6.72 -21.51 -4.12
CA ALA A 39 -7.90 -21.63 -4.97
C ALA A 39 -8.67 -22.93 -4.70
N GLU A 40 -7.96 -24.05 -4.62
CA GLU A 40 -8.55 -25.37 -4.35
C GLU A 40 -9.15 -25.45 -2.94
N THR A 41 -8.39 -25.04 -1.92
CA THR A 41 -8.84 -25.16 -0.52
C THR A 41 -9.95 -24.20 -0.16
N THR A 42 -9.99 -23.01 -0.78
CA THR A 42 -11.06 -22.03 -0.58
C THR A 42 -12.19 -22.15 -1.59
N GLN A 43 -12.07 -23.02 -2.61
CA GLN A 43 -13.08 -23.22 -3.65
C GLN A 43 -13.44 -21.90 -4.36
N VAL A 44 -12.42 -21.21 -4.88
CA VAL A 44 -12.55 -19.99 -5.69
C VAL A 44 -11.76 -20.13 -6.99
N TYR A 45 -12.08 -19.32 -8.00
CA TYR A 45 -11.25 -19.27 -9.21
C TYR A 45 -9.85 -18.73 -8.88
N PRO A 46 -8.80 -19.26 -9.52
CA PRO A 46 -7.41 -18.88 -9.25
C PRO A 46 -7.09 -17.41 -9.47
N ASP A 47 -7.92 -16.70 -10.24
CA ASP A 47 -7.77 -15.27 -10.53
C ASP A 47 -7.74 -14.43 -9.25
N MET A 48 -8.60 -14.73 -8.27
CA MET A 48 -8.65 -13.98 -7.01
C MET A 48 -7.37 -14.17 -6.18
N PRO A 49 -6.95 -15.40 -5.80
CA PRO A 49 -5.69 -15.55 -5.07
C PRO A 49 -4.46 -15.10 -5.87
N ALA A 50 -4.46 -15.18 -7.21
CA ALA A 50 -3.38 -14.67 -8.04
C ALA A 50 -3.28 -13.13 -7.96
N ALA A 51 -4.41 -12.42 -8.02
CA ALA A 51 -4.45 -10.97 -7.88
C ALA A 51 -3.97 -10.53 -6.47
N VAL A 52 -4.40 -11.24 -5.40
CA VAL A 52 -3.91 -10.97 -4.03
C VAL A 52 -2.42 -11.31 -3.90
N ALA A 53 -1.94 -12.39 -4.54
CA ALA A 53 -0.51 -12.72 -4.58
C ALA A 53 0.33 -11.61 -5.21
N LEU A 54 -0.12 -11.05 -6.35
CA LEU A 54 0.58 -9.92 -6.98
C LEU A 54 0.63 -8.70 -6.06
N ALA A 55 -0.46 -8.37 -5.37
CA ALA A 55 -0.46 -7.28 -4.40
C ALA A 55 0.51 -7.56 -3.24
N ALA A 56 0.52 -8.78 -2.69
CA ALA A 56 1.42 -9.17 -1.62
C ALA A 56 2.90 -9.12 -2.06
N LEU A 57 3.21 -9.60 -3.26
CA LEU A 57 4.57 -9.51 -3.85
C LEU A 57 4.98 -8.06 -4.08
N SER A 58 4.07 -7.23 -4.57
CA SER A 58 4.29 -5.80 -4.77
C SER A 58 4.68 -5.11 -3.46
N VAL A 59 3.97 -5.36 -2.35
CA VAL A 59 4.33 -4.87 -1.01
C VAL A 59 5.74 -5.30 -0.60
N CYS A 60 6.14 -6.53 -0.91
CA CYS A 60 7.46 -7.05 -0.55
C CYS A 60 8.60 -6.45 -1.41
N LEU A 61 8.31 -6.03 -2.65
CA LEU A 61 9.30 -5.61 -3.64
C LEU A 61 9.37 -4.10 -3.84
N GLN A 62 8.32 -3.35 -3.49
CA GLN A 62 8.28 -1.90 -3.64
C GLN A 62 9.48 -1.24 -2.93
N GLY A 63 10.10 -0.28 -3.60
CA GLY A 63 11.31 0.38 -3.13
C GLY A 63 12.61 -0.43 -3.23
N LYS A 64 12.56 -1.74 -3.51
CA LYS A 64 13.72 -2.63 -3.58
C LYS A 64 14.18 -2.92 -5.01
N ALA A 65 13.29 -2.81 -5.98
CA ALA A 65 13.59 -3.04 -7.39
C ALA A 65 12.69 -2.18 -8.28
N LYS A 66 13.12 -1.99 -9.53
CA LYS A 66 12.37 -1.26 -10.57
C LYS A 66 12.33 -2.06 -11.86
N VAL A 67 11.29 -1.84 -12.65
CA VAL A 67 11.22 -2.36 -14.03
C VAL A 67 11.68 -1.29 -14.99
N TYR A 68 12.66 -1.63 -15.84
CA TYR A 68 13.19 -0.75 -16.88
C TYR A 68 12.58 -1.12 -18.22
N PHE A 69 11.89 -0.17 -18.84
CA PHE A 69 11.43 -0.29 -20.24
C PHE A 69 12.49 0.17 -21.22
N SER A 70 13.35 1.11 -20.80
CA SER A 70 14.50 1.62 -21.55
C SER A 70 15.53 2.18 -20.55
N GLU A 71 16.70 2.64 -21.04
CA GLU A 71 17.72 3.29 -20.21
C GLU A 71 17.20 4.51 -19.44
N HIS A 72 16.15 5.15 -19.97
CA HIS A 72 15.60 6.41 -19.42
C HIS A 72 14.20 6.27 -18.85
N TRP A 73 13.62 5.08 -18.84
CA TRP A 73 12.29 4.85 -18.32
C TRP A 73 12.25 3.62 -17.42
N ALA A 74 12.05 3.90 -16.12
CA ALA A 74 11.91 2.88 -15.10
C ALA A 74 10.63 3.15 -14.27
N GLU A 75 9.94 2.07 -13.92
CA GLU A 75 8.75 2.11 -13.09
C GLU A 75 8.98 1.39 -11.77
N GLU A 76 8.29 1.84 -10.73
CA GLU A 76 8.27 1.18 -9.43
C GLU A 76 7.46 -0.12 -9.50
N LEU A 77 7.69 -1.05 -8.56
CA LEU A 77 6.99 -2.33 -8.51
C LEU A 77 5.71 -2.32 -7.67
N ASN A 78 5.26 -1.15 -7.24
CA ASN A 78 3.98 -1.03 -6.55
C ASN A 78 2.81 -1.11 -7.53
N LEU A 79 1.75 -1.82 -7.13
CA LEU A 79 0.57 -2.08 -7.94
C LEU A 79 -0.70 -1.64 -7.21
N TYR A 80 -1.67 -1.13 -7.95
CA TYR A 80 -3.03 -0.92 -7.47
C TYR A 80 -3.94 -1.97 -8.10
N ILE A 81 -4.47 -2.88 -7.26
CA ILE A 81 -5.31 -3.98 -7.70
C ILE A 81 -6.66 -3.90 -7.00
N LEU A 82 -7.74 -3.88 -7.79
CA LEU A 82 -9.11 -3.92 -7.30
C LEU A 82 -9.79 -5.19 -7.81
N ILE A 83 -10.11 -6.07 -6.87
CA ILE A 83 -10.77 -7.34 -7.13
C ILE A 83 -12.27 -7.16 -6.85
N CYS A 84 -13.12 -7.43 -7.84
CA CYS A 84 -14.57 -7.33 -7.66
C CYS A 84 -15.16 -8.72 -7.49
N ALA A 85 -15.70 -8.99 -6.31
CA ALA A 85 -16.38 -10.26 -6.03
C ALA A 85 -17.60 -10.04 -5.13
N PRO A 86 -18.75 -10.71 -5.41
CA PRO A 86 -19.97 -10.63 -4.61
C PRO A 86 -19.76 -11.03 -3.13
N PRO A 87 -20.74 -10.77 -2.26
CA PRO A 87 -20.76 -11.36 -0.92
C PRO A 87 -20.76 -12.90 -0.99
N GLY A 88 -20.14 -13.56 -0.01
CA GLY A 88 -20.08 -15.03 0.03
C GLY A 88 -18.88 -15.66 -0.69
N GLU A 89 -18.20 -14.96 -1.60
CA GLU A 89 -17.06 -15.43 -2.41
C GLU A 89 -15.75 -15.70 -1.64
N ARG A 90 -15.83 -15.96 -0.34
CA ARG A 90 -14.69 -16.37 0.52
C ARG A 90 -13.47 -15.45 0.48
N LYS A 91 -13.68 -14.16 0.14
CA LYS A 91 -12.63 -13.12 0.02
C LYS A 91 -11.68 -13.09 1.21
N SER A 92 -12.23 -13.08 2.42
CA SER A 92 -11.43 -12.98 3.65
C SER A 92 -10.54 -14.21 3.85
N ALA A 93 -10.99 -15.42 3.46
CA ALA A 93 -10.17 -16.63 3.55
C ALA A 93 -8.97 -16.56 2.58
N VAL A 94 -9.20 -16.11 1.34
CA VAL A 94 -8.13 -15.90 0.34
C VAL A 94 -7.14 -14.86 0.83
N PHE A 95 -7.61 -13.70 1.27
CA PHE A 95 -6.73 -12.64 1.79
C PHE A 95 -5.91 -13.11 2.98
N SER A 96 -6.54 -13.77 3.96
CA SER A 96 -5.85 -14.30 5.13
C SER A 96 -4.74 -15.28 4.73
N ALA A 97 -5.01 -16.21 3.81
CA ALA A 97 -4.04 -17.18 3.35
C ALA A 97 -2.86 -16.51 2.62
N MET A 98 -3.15 -15.59 1.69
CA MET A 98 -2.13 -14.96 0.84
C MET A 98 -1.31 -13.89 1.55
N THR A 99 -1.84 -13.22 2.59
CA THR A 99 -1.11 -12.20 3.37
C THR A 99 -0.43 -12.76 4.62
N LYS A 100 -0.75 -14.00 5.02
CA LYS A 100 -0.16 -14.63 6.20
C LYS A 100 1.37 -14.62 6.25
N PRO A 101 2.11 -14.86 5.15
CA PRO A 101 3.58 -14.77 5.19
C PRO A 101 4.09 -13.39 5.60
N ILE A 102 3.44 -12.32 5.12
CA ILE A 102 3.82 -10.93 5.46
C ILE A 102 3.51 -10.65 6.93
N THR A 103 2.30 -10.98 7.39
CA THR A 103 1.89 -10.73 8.79
C THR A 103 2.72 -11.52 9.78
N HIS A 104 3.09 -12.76 9.44
CA HIS A 104 3.97 -13.59 10.27
C HIS A 104 5.39 -12.99 10.36
N TYR A 105 5.96 -12.60 9.22
CA TYR A 105 7.28 -11.96 9.17
C TYR A 105 7.32 -10.66 9.99
N VAL A 106 6.29 -9.80 9.85
CA VAL A 106 6.18 -8.56 10.62
C VAL A 106 6.06 -8.82 12.11
N ALA A 107 5.25 -9.82 12.51
CA ALA A 107 5.08 -10.18 13.91
C ALA A 107 6.40 -10.68 14.53
N GLU A 108 7.09 -11.60 13.86
CA GLU A 108 8.38 -12.13 14.29
C GLU A 108 9.46 -11.04 14.37
N TYR A 109 9.52 -10.18 13.36
CA TYR A 109 10.45 -9.04 13.38
C TYR A 109 10.20 -8.12 14.57
N ASN A 110 8.94 -7.73 14.81
CA ASN A 110 8.58 -6.83 15.91
C ASN A 110 8.79 -7.46 17.28
N GLU A 111 8.56 -8.76 17.44
CA GLU A 111 8.88 -9.48 18.67
C GLU A 111 10.38 -9.45 18.97
N ASN A 112 11.21 -9.72 17.97
CA ASN A 112 12.67 -9.70 18.10
C ASN A 112 13.25 -8.32 18.39
N HIS A 113 12.58 -7.22 17.98
CA HIS A 113 13.03 -5.83 18.16
C HIS A 113 12.24 -5.07 19.23
N LEU A 114 11.38 -5.76 19.98
CA LEU A 114 10.50 -5.11 20.97
C LEU A 114 11.28 -4.28 22.00
N LEU A 115 12.38 -4.82 22.51
CA LEU A 115 13.20 -4.13 23.51
C LEU A 115 13.87 -2.87 22.95
N ASP A 116 14.35 -2.95 21.72
CA ASP A 116 14.98 -1.81 21.03
C ASP A 116 13.99 -0.67 20.79
N VAL A 117 12.78 -1.01 20.33
CA VAL A 117 11.68 -0.05 20.15
C VAL A 117 11.29 0.59 21.47
N GLN A 118 11.14 -0.19 22.54
CA GLN A 118 10.81 0.33 23.87
C GLN A 118 11.92 1.24 24.41
N THR A 119 13.17 0.84 24.25
CA THR A 119 14.34 1.62 24.67
C THR A 119 14.39 2.96 23.93
N TYR A 120 14.24 2.93 22.62
CA TYR A 120 14.16 4.15 21.80
C TYR A 120 13.04 5.08 22.26
N ARG A 121 11.82 4.56 22.42
CA ARG A 121 10.65 5.35 22.86
C ARG A 121 10.87 5.98 24.25
N ASN A 122 11.46 5.22 25.18
CA ASN A 122 11.71 5.71 26.53
C ASN A 122 12.83 6.77 26.54
N THR A 123 13.93 6.54 25.81
CA THR A 123 15.04 7.49 25.68
C THR A 123 14.55 8.80 25.07
N ARG A 124 13.79 8.72 23.98
CA ARG A 124 13.22 9.89 23.32
C ARG A 124 12.31 10.69 24.25
N LYS A 125 11.39 10.03 24.97
CA LYS A 125 10.51 10.68 25.95
C LYS A 125 11.31 11.37 27.08
N GLN A 126 12.39 10.77 27.53
CA GLN A 126 13.26 11.36 28.55
C GLN A 126 13.95 12.63 28.03
N LEU A 127 14.44 12.60 26.78
CA LEU A 127 15.07 13.77 26.14
C LEU A 127 14.05 14.88 25.88
N GLU A 128 12.86 14.55 25.37
CA GLU A 128 11.74 15.50 25.17
C GLU A 128 11.32 16.15 26.51
N TYR A 129 11.26 15.38 27.60
CA TYR A 129 10.99 15.92 28.93
C TYR A 129 12.10 16.84 29.43
N LYS A 130 13.39 16.48 29.21
CA LYS A 130 14.52 17.35 29.54
C LYS A 130 14.47 18.66 28.74
N LEU A 131 14.15 18.59 27.46
CA LEU A 131 13.98 19.74 26.58
C LEU A 131 12.90 20.69 27.09
N HIS A 132 11.70 20.13 27.38
CA HIS A 132 10.58 20.90 27.93
C HIS A 132 10.96 21.62 29.24
N LYS A 133 11.61 20.90 30.16
CA LYS A 133 12.08 21.49 31.41
C LYS A 133 13.14 22.58 31.21
N ALA A 134 14.06 22.42 30.26
CA ALA A 134 15.07 23.43 29.95
C ALA A 134 14.43 24.72 29.41
N ILE A 135 13.40 24.57 28.57
CA ILE A 135 12.60 25.69 28.04
C ILE A 135 11.83 26.39 29.17
N GLU A 136 11.13 25.64 30.05
CA GLU A 136 10.36 26.20 31.16
C GLU A 136 11.22 26.96 32.17
N LYS A 137 12.48 26.56 32.33
CA LYS A 137 13.43 27.18 33.24
C LYS A 137 14.27 28.33 32.65
N ASP A 138 13.96 28.69 31.37
CA ASP A 138 14.71 29.72 30.66
C ASP A 138 16.25 29.43 30.61
N GLU A 139 16.60 28.12 30.47
CA GLU A 139 17.99 27.70 30.37
C GLU A 139 18.67 28.34 29.12
N PRO A 140 20.00 28.49 29.09
CA PRO A 140 20.70 29.06 27.95
C PRO A 140 20.36 28.36 26.63
N VAL A 141 20.22 29.13 25.55
CA VAL A 141 19.87 28.65 24.21
C VAL A 141 20.77 27.51 23.72
N GLU A 142 22.06 27.59 24.09
CA GLU A 142 23.07 26.58 23.77
C GLU A 142 22.69 25.22 24.36
N LYS A 143 22.25 25.20 25.61
CA LYS A 143 21.84 23.96 26.29
C LYS A 143 20.55 23.39 25.70
N VAL A 144 19.59 24.24 25.32
CA VAL A 144 18.37 23.83 24.62
C VAL A 144 18.69 23.21 23.25
N LYS A 145 19.64 23.79 22.52
CA LYS A 145 20.14 23.28 21.24
C LYS A 145 20.84 21.92 21.39
N GLU A 146 21.67 21.75 22.42
CA GLU A 146 22.35 20.50 22.72
C GLU A 146 21.35 19.35 22.92
N ILE A 147 20.31 19.56 23.76
CA ILE A 147 19.27 18.53 23.99
C ILE A 147 18.48 18.27 22.71
N GLN A 148 18.16 19.31 21.93
CA GLN A 148 17.49 19.13 20.65
C GLN A 148 18.35 18.32 19.66
N GLN A 149 19.66 18.53 19.67
CA GLN A 149 20.59 17.76 18.85
C GLN A 149 20.65 16.30 19.30
N GLU A 150 20.69 16.02 20.61
CA GLU A 150 20.63 14.65 21.14
C GLU A 150 19.35 13.91 20.67
N ILE A 151 18.20 14.61 20.60
CA ILE A 151 16.94 14.04 20.08
C ILE A 151 17.07 13.74 18.59
N ASN A 152 17.65 14.66 17.82
CA ASN A 152 17.79 14.51 16.36
C ASN A 152 18.79 13.40 15.98
N ASP A 153 19.84 13.23 16.79
CA ASP A 153 20.89 12.23 16.58
C ASP A 153 20.48 10.82 17.05
N LEU A 154 19.39 10.73 17.81
CA LEU A 154 18.89 9.43 18.27
C LEU A 154 18.39 8.61 17.07
N PRO A 155 19.03 7.47 16.74
CA PRO A 155 18.62 6.68 15.59
C PRO A 155 17.17 6.17 15.78
N PRO A 156 16.27 6.44 14.84
CA PRO A 156 14.87 6.03 14.98
C PRO A 156 14.75 4.50 14.93
N VAL A 157 14.06 3.94 15.93
CA VAL A 157 13.68 2.52 15.96
C VAL A 157 12.18 2.44 16.15
N THR A 158 11.49 1.98 15.11
CA THR A 158 10.02 1.88 15.08
C THR A 158 9.58 0.44 14.85
N GLU A 159 8.35 0.14 15.17
CA GLU A 159 7.74 -1.13 14.78
C GLU A 159 7.60 -1.19 13.26
N MET A 160 8.01 -2.31 12.68
CA MET A 160 7.79 -2.58 11.26
C MET A 160 6.29 -2.68 10.96
N LYS A 161 5.84 -2.00 9.93
CA LYS A 161 4.48 -2.06 9.43
C LYS A 161 4.48 -2.05 7.91
N LEU A 162 4.20 -3.18 7.30
CA LEU A 162 4.21 -3.34 5.84
C LEU A 162 2.82 -3.20 5.22
N ILE A 163 1.77 -3.56 5.98
CA ILE A 163 0.39 -3.56 5.48
C ILE A 163 -0.58 -2.95 6.48
N THR A 164 -1.66 -2.38 5.96
CA THR A 164 -2.84 -1.93 6.71
C THR A 164 -4.10 -2.27 5.92
N THR A 165 -5.26 -2.29 6.57
CA THR A 165 -6.55 -2.57 5.93
C THR A 165 -7.40 -1.32 5.74
N ASP A 166 -7.27 -0.37 6.66
CA ASP A 166 -8.04 0.87 6.70
C ASP A 166 -7.21 1.99 7.33
N VAL A 167 -7.17 3.15 6.69
CA VAL A 167 -6.31 4.25 7.10
C VAL A 167 -6.74 5.58 6.46
N THR A 168 -6.73 6.68 7.22
CA THR A 168 -6.88 8.02 6.63
C THR A 168 -5.59 8.47 5.94
N ALA A 169 -5.68 9.43 5.03
CA ALA A 169 -4.52 9.97 4.31
C ALA A 169 -3.43 10.50 5.28
N GLU A 170 -3.87 11.14 6.37
CA GLU A 170 -2.98 11.71 7.37
C GLU A 170 -2.29 10.62 8.20
N ALA A 171 -3.04 9.60 8.62
CA ALA A 171 -2.47 8.48 9.36
C ALA A 171 -1.51 7.68 8.48
N LEU A 172 -1.88 7.46 7.20
CA LEU A 172 -1.02 6.79 6.23
C LEU A 172 0.33 7.51 6.07
N ALA A 173 0.31 8.84 5.89
CA ALA A 173 1.55 9.61 5.79
C ALA A 173 2.44 9.48 7.02
N GLY A 174 1.84 9.50 8.22
CA GLY A 174 2.58 9.28 9.47
C GLY A 174 3.22 7.90 9.55
N ILE A 175 2.46 6.86 9.19
CA ILE A 175 2.97 5.48 9.19
C ILE A 175 4.07 5.31 8.14
N MET A 176 3.87 5.84 6.92
CA MET A 176 4.86 5.75 5.85
C MET A 176 6.17 6.45 6.23
N SER A 177 6.11 7.60 6.87
CA SER A 177 7.32 8.33 7.32
C SER A 177 8.16 7.55 8.34
N GLU A 178 7.58 6.58 9.02
CA GLU A 178 8.24 5.71 10.00
C GLU A 178 8.61 4.33 9.42
N ASN A 179 8.22 4.03 8.17
CA ASN A 179 8.38 2.72 7.53
C ASN A 179 8.90 2.84 6.10
N ASP A 180 10.07 3.44 5.92
CA ASP A 180 10.79 3.59 4.64
C ASP A 180 9.93 4.19 3.51
N GLU A 181 8.93 4.99 3.88
CA GLU A 181 7.95 5.60 2.97
C GLU A 181 7.16 4.60 2.10
N ALA A 182 7.13 3.31 2.49
CA ALA A 182 6.50 2.25 1.75
C ALA A 182 5.39 1.56 2.55
N MET A 183 4.22 1.33 1.95
CA MET A 183 3.06 0.71 2.61
C MET A 183 2.18 -0.05 1.63
N GLY A 184 1.54 -1.13 2.10
CA GLY A 184 0.45 -1.82 1.42
C GLY A 184 -0.89 -1.56 2.09
N ILE A 185 -1.92 -1.26 1.32
CA ILE A 185 -3.32 -1.31 1.77
C ILE A 185 -3.92 -2.59 1.20
N LEU A 186 -3.96 -3.63 2.03
CA LEU A 186 -4.46 -4.94 1.63
C LEU A 186 -5.72 -5.27 2.45
N SER A 187 -6.90 -5.28 1.80
CA SER A 187 -8.17 -5.49 2.49
C SER A 187 -9.12 -6.40 1.69
N PRO A 188 -9.79 -7.36 2.36
CA PRO A 188 -10.85 -8.15 1.75
C PRO A 188 -12.15 -7.37 1.56
N GLU A 189 -12.18 -6.10 1.96
CA GLU A 189 -13.35 -5.23 1.91
C GLU A 189 -13.00 -3.85 1.33
N GLY A 190 -13.96 -3.24 0.63
CA GLY A 190 -13.78 -1.96 -0.05
C GLY A 190 -13.97 -0.71 0.82
N GLY A 191 -14.05 -0.83 2.15
CA GLY A 191 -14.33 0.29 3.06
C GLY A 191 -13.34 1.45 2.99
N ILE A 192 -12.10 1.18 2.58
CA ILE A 192 -11.09 2.22 2.35
C ILE A 192 -11.55 3.29 1.34
N PHE A 193 -12.37 2.96 0.35
CA PHE A 193 -12.85 3.93 -0.61
C PHE A 193 -13.83 4.94 -0.01
N ASP A 194 -14.57 4.56 1.04
CA ASP A 194 -15.42 5.48 1.80
C ASP A 194 -14.57 6.48 2.58
N VAL A 195 -13.47 6.03 3.17
CA VAL A 195 -12.50 6.89 3.84
C VAL A 195 -11.83 7.84 2.84
N ILE A 196 -11.36 7.32 1.70
CA ILE A 196 -10.72 8.11 0.64
C ILE A 196 -11.72 9.11 0.03
N SER A 197 -12.99 8.79 -0.10
CA SER A 197 -14.02 9.69 -0.62
C SER A 197 -14.41 10.80 0.36
N GLY A 198 -13.97 10.73 1.62
CA GLY A 198 -14.32 11.70 2.65
C GLY A 198 -15.72 11.54 3.23
N MET A 199 -16.37 10.36 3.05
CA MET A 199 -17.73 10.12 3.57
C MET A 199 -17.84 10.31 5.09
N TYR A 200 -16.74 10.15 5.82
CA TYR A 200 -16.69 10.31 7.28
C TYR A 200 -16.10 11.66 7.74
N SER A 201 -15.71 12.54 6.82
CA SER A 201 -15.14 13.85 7.15
C SER A 201 -15.78 14.94 6.32
N SER A 202 -16.07 16.08 6.94
CA SER A 202 -16.54 17.30 6.25
C SER A 202 -15.41 18.01 5.48
N SER A 203 -14.24 17.44 5.37
CA SER A 203 -13.07 17.99 4.68
C SER A 203 -12.95 17.46 3.26
N VAL A 204 -12.45 18.31 2.37
CA VAL A 204 -12.13 17.92 0.99
C VAL A 204 -11.11 16.76 1.01
N THR A 205 -11.46 15.67 0.34
CA THR A 205 -10.64 14.47 0.24
C THR A 205 -9.24 14.78 -0.31
N ASN A 206 -8.21 14.49 0.48
CA ASN A 206 -6.84 14.61 0.02
C ASN A 206 -6.41 13.32 -0.70
N LEU A 207 -6.54 13.29 -2.02
CA LEU A 207 -6.11 12.15 -2.85
C LEU A 207 -4.60 12.13 -3.11
N ASN A 208 -3.88 13.19 -2.76
CA ASN A 208 -2.49 13.36 -3.20
C ASN A 208 -1.59 12.22 -2.77
N ILE A 209 -1.68 11.75 -1.52
CA ILE A 209 -0.83 10.64 -1.06
C ILE A 209 -1.11 9.34 -1.82
N PHE A 210 -2.37 9.09 -2.22
CA PHE A 210 -2.73 7.89 -2.98
C PHE A 210 -2.31 7.97 -4.44
N LEU A 211 -2.19 9.17 -5.00
CA LEU A 211 -1.67 9.38 -6.36
C LEU A 211 -0.15 9.36 -6.34
N SER A 212 0.49 10.16 -5.48
CA SER A 212 1.94 10.20 -5.33
C SER A 212 2.53 8.85 -4.92
N GLY A 213 1.82 8.08 -4.08
CA GLY A 213 2.25 6.74 -3.67
C GLY A 213 2.26 5.70 -4.79
N TYR A 214 1.54 5.94 -5.90
CA TYR A 214 1.65 5.12 -7.10
C TYR A 214 2.88 5.48 -7.93
N ASP A 215 3.14 6.77 -8.11
CA ASP A 215 4.19 7.28 -8.99
C ASP A 215 5.55 7.45 -8.28
N GLY A 216 5.60 7.36 -6.95
CA GLY A 216 6.81 7.63 -6.15
C GLY A 216 7.15 9.13 -6.10
N GLU A 217 6.19 10.02 -6.34
CA GLU A 217 6.41 11.46 -6.35
C GLU A 217 6.38 12.06 -4.94
N PRO A 218 7.21 13.06 -4.64
CA PRO A 218 7.22 13.70 -3.33
C PRO A 218 5.86 14.28 -2.95
N VAL A 219 5.46 14.12 -1.70
CA VAL A 219 4.22 14.70 -1.19
C VAL A 219 4.44 15.28 0.20
N LYS A 220 3.85 16.46 0.45
CA LYS A 220 3.80 17.09 1.76
C LYS A 220 2.36 17.18 2.25
N ILE A 221 2.15 16.72 3.48
CA ILE A 221 0.83 16.77 4.14
C ILE A 221 0.97 17.66 5.37
N ASP A 222 0.34 18.83 5.32
CA ASP A 222 0.33 19.78 6.42
C ASP A 222 -0.77 19.40 7.42
N ARG A 223 -0.45 19.48 8.71
CA ARG A 223 -1.34 19.23 9.84
C ARG A 223 -1.37 20.42 10.77
N LYS A 224 -2.40 20.49 11.62
CA LYS A 224 -2.54 21.56 12.62
C LYS A 224 -1.33 21.66 13.58
N TYR A 225 -0.63 20.56 13.82
CA TYR A 225 0.49 20.47 14.76
C TYR A 225 1.78 19.91 14.13
N GLY A 226 1.96 20.11 12.83
CA GLY A 226 3.16 19.69 12.11
C GLY A 226 2.87 19.31 10.67
N SER A 227 3.93 19.07 9.89
CA SER A 227 3.84 18.59 8.52
C SER A 227 4.62 17.29 8.37
N VAL A 228 4.12 16.37 7.55
CA VAL A 228 4.83 15.18 7.13
C VAL A 228 5.22 15.37 5.67
N ALA A 229 6.51 15.27 5.38
CA ALA A 229 7.04 15.27 4.02
C ALA A 229 7.52 13.85 3.70
N LEU A 230 7.06 13.30 2.59
CA LEU A 230 7.51 12.04 2.03
C LEU A 230 8.24 12.35 0.72
N HIS A 231 9.43 11.79 0.56
CA HIS A 231 10.31 12.07 -0.58
C HIS A 231 10.06 11.12 -1.75
N ARG A 232 9.77 9.87 -1.43
CA ARG A 232 9.47 8.83 -2.42
C ARG A 232 8.45 7.85 -1.85
N PRO A 233 7.21 8.30 -1.61
CA PRO A 233 6.18 7.41 -1.08
C PRO A 233 5.87 6.30 -2.08
N LEU A 234 5.82 5.06 -1.61
CA LEU A 234 5.42 3.90 -2.41
C LEU A 234 4.24 3.21 -1.75
N LEU A 235 3.15 3.10 -2.49
CA LEU A 235 1.91 2.53 -2.00
C LEU A 235 1.43 1.42 -2.92
N THR A 236 1.06 0.30 -2.34
CA THR A 236 0.39 -0.81 -3.04
C THR A 236 -1.04 -0.93 -2.55
N PHE A 237 -2.00 -1.08 -3.46
CA PHE A 237 -3.37 -1.48 -3.15
C PHE A 237 -3.63 -2.92 -3.57
N GLY A 238 -4.24 -3.69 -2.66
CA GLY A 238 -4.83 -4.99 -2.97
C GLY A 238 -6.19 -5.06 -2.25
N ILE A 239 -7.25 -4.64 -2.93
CA ILE A 239 -8.58 -4.46 -2.32
C ILE A 239 -9.57 -5.40 -2.99
N CYS A 240 -10.34 -6.12 -2.17
CA CYS A 240 -11.55 -6.79 -2.66
C CYS A 240 -12.76 -5.92 -2.38
N ALA A 241 -13.55 -5.66 -3.41
CA ALA A 241 -14.77 -4.86 -3.31
C ALA A 241 -15.98 -5.62 -3.82
N GLN A 242 -17.14 -5.29 -3.28
CA GLN A 242 -18.42 -5.76 -3.83
C GLN A 242 -18.75 -4.96 -5.10
N PRO A 243 -19.61 -5.50 -6.02
CA PRO A 243 -19.98 -4.81 -7.25
C PRO A 243 -20.53 -3.39 -7.03
N GLN A 244 -21.27 -3.16 -5.94
CA GLN A 244 -21.80 -1.83 -5.61
C GLN A 244 -20.67 -0.84 -5.29
N VAL A 245 -19.65 -1.29 -4.54
CA VAL A 245 -18.48 -0.45 -4.21
C VAL A 245 -17.67 -0.18 -5.47
N LEU A 246 -17.44 -1.19 -6.32
CA LEU A 246 -16.77 -0.99 -7.61
C LEU A 246 -17.50 0.06 -8.45
N ASN A 247 -18.83 -0.02 -8.57
CA ASN A 247 -19.63 0.96 -9.31
C ASN A 247 -19.49 2.37 -8.71
N SER A 248 -19.47 2.52 -7.38
CA SER A 248 -19.28 3.83 -6.75
C SER A 248 -17.88 4.39 -7.01
N VAL A 249 -16.84 3.56 -7.01
CA VAL A 249 -15.45 3.97 -7.29
C VAL A 249 -15.29 4.43 -8.75
N ILE A 250 -15.80 3.65 -9.72
CA ILE A 250 -15.68 3.95 -11.15
C ILE A 250 -16.45 5.23 -11.51
N ASN A 251 -17.61 5.45 -10.89
CA ASN A 251 -18.46 6.61 -11.18
C ASN A 251 -18.17 7.82 -10.28
N ASN A 252 -17.19 7.77 -9.39
CA ASN A 252 -16.81 8.91 -8.55
C ASN A 252 -16.06 9.96 -9.39
N PRO A 253 -16.62 11.18 -9.58
CA PRO A 253 -15.99 12.20 -10.41
C PRO A 253 -14.63 12.68 -9.90
N GLN A 254 -14.41 12.60 -8.58
CA GLN A 254 -13.12 12.99 -7.99
C GLN A 254 -12.05 11.93 -8.27
N PHE A 255 -12.40 10.65 -8.21
CA PHE A 255 -11.47 9.56 -8.49
C PHE A 255 -11.09 9.49 -9.97
N THR A 256 -12.10 9.56 -10.85
CA THR A 256 -11.88 9.55 -12.30
C THR A 256 -11.21 10.82 -12.79
N GLY A 257 -11.64 11.99 -12.32
CA GLY A 257 -11.10 13.29 -12.74
C GLY A 257 -9.64 13.52 -12.31
N LYS A 258 -9.19 12.89 -11.21
CA LYS A 258 -7.79 12.95 -10.74
C LYS A 258 -6.95 11.73 -11.15
N GLY A 259 -7.51 10.78 -11.90
CA GLY A 259 -6.78 9.63 -12.41
C GLY A 259 -6.55 8.49 -11.40
N LEU A 260 -7.22 8.49 -10.25
CA LEU A 260 -7.04 7.41 -9.28
C LEU A 260 -7.56 6.06 -9.83
N THR A 261 -8.73 6.05 -10.45
CA THR A 261 -9.32 4.84 -11.03
C THR A 261 -8.50 4.24 -12.15
N GLN A 262 -7.80 5.07 -12.93
CA GLN A 262 -6.95 4.66 -14.05
C GLN A 262 -5.69 3.92 -13.61
N ARG A 263 -5.31 4.06 -12.35
CA ARG A 263 -4.14 3.36 -11.78
C ARG A 263 -4.44 1.93 -11.34
N PHE A 264 -5.73 1.56 -11.27
CA PHE A 264 -6.12 0.23 -10.84
C PHE A 264 -6.14 -0.79 -11.97
N LEU A 265 -5.55 -1.95 -11.70
CA LEU A 265 -5.79 -3.18 -12.42
C LEU A 265 -7.05 -3.83 -11.84
N PHE A 266 -8.05 -4.07 -12.68
CA PHE A 266 -9.31 -4.66 -12.27
C PHE A 266 -9.28 -6.18 -12.49
N CYS A 267 -9.61 -6.94 -11.45
CA CYS A 267 -9.80 -8.38 -11.50
C CYS A 267 -11.25 -8.70 -11.14
N ILE A 268 -11.96 -9.34 -12.06
CA ILE A 268 -13.37 -9.74 -11.87
C ILE A 268 -13.42 -11.26 -12.08
N PRO A 269 -13.10 -12.04 -11.03
CA PRO A 269 -13.11 -13.49 -11.12
C PRO A 269 -14.54 -14.00 -11.34
N ASP A 270 -14.67 -15.13 -12.04
CA ASP A 270 -15.91 -15.87 -12.08
C ASP A 270 -16.26 -16.41 -10.68
N SER A 271 -17.54 -16.72 -10.45
CA SER A 271 -18.02 -17.31 -9.21
C SER A 271 -18.05 -18.84 -9.31
N MET A 272 -17.66 -19.52 -8.22
CA MET A 272 -17.83 -20.96 -8.04
C MET A 272 -19.04 -21.32 -7.15
N ILE A 273 -19.80 -20.31 -6.72
CA ILE A 273 -20.94 -20.46 -5.80
C ILE A 273 -22.26 -20.33 -6.57
#